data_61472644c8b7efe100db6bda8d687390
#
_entry.id   61472644c8b7efe100db6bda8d687390
#
_cell.length_a   1.000
_cell.length_b   1.000
_cell.length_c   1.000
_cell.angle_alpha   90.00
_cell.angle_beta   90.00
_cell.angle_gamma   90.00
#
_symmetry.space_group_name_H-M   'P 1'
#
loop_
_entity.id
_entity.type
_entity.pdbx_description
1 polymer ?
#
loop_
_entity_poly.entity_id
_entity_poly.type
_entity_poly.pdbx_seq_one_letter_code
_entity_poly.pdbx_strand_id
1 'polypeptide(L)'
;MLNSDIYRDQANYWKNYLLIDRSIKACVHLEGEDDIFFWNTMLQKYNAGKYRYITYSKSKKENETRGCEQCLRFLPFLSETFFICIDSDYRYLLQQPDIDAQHHVLQTYTYSWENHFCEKQTLENNCKTAELKSDFKFLSFLSEFSHIVYIPLLILLHSKRSNDKEIAEKEFNACLPKQ
;
A
#
# COMPACT_ATOMS: atom_id res chain seq x y z
N MET A 1 -22.82 -14.77 5.55
CA MET A 1 -23.44 -13.62 6.24
C MET A 1 -22.70 -13.15 7.50
N LEU A 2 -22.10 -14.02 8.32
CA LEU A 2 -21.52 -13.64 9.64
C LEU A 2 -20.14 -12.91 9.61
N ASN A 3 -19.44 -12.82 8.47
CA ASN A 3 -18.13 -12.15 8.40
C ASN A 3 -18.23 -10.62 8.22
N SER A 4 -19.27 -10.14 7.53
CA SER A 4 -19.46 -8.71 7.27
C SER A 4 -19.78 -7.91 8.54
N ASP A 5 -20.42 -8.55 9.51
CA ASP A 5 -20.89 -7.86 10.72
C ASP A 5 -19.73 -7.38 11.60
N ILE A 6 -18.66 -8.18 11.75
CA ILE A 6 -17.50 -7.81 12.57
C ILE A 6 -16.77 -6.59 11.99
N TYR A 7 -16.58 -6.55 10.66
CA TYR A 7 -15.91 -5.40 10.01
C TYR A 7 -16.79 -4.17 10.03
N ARG A 8 -18.11 -4.33 9.87
CA ARG A 8 -19.08 -3.24 10.04
C ARG A 8 -19.00 -2.64 11.45
N ASP A 9 -19.01 -3.48 12.47
CA ASP A 9 -19.00 -3.02 13.87
C ASP A 9 -17.68 -2.34 14.22
N GLN A 10 -16.55 -2.85 13.75
CA GLN A 10 -15.25 -2.19 13.89
C GLN A 10 -15.22 -0.84 13.12
N ALA A 11 -15.73 -0.79 11.89
CA ALA A 11 -15.82 0.44 11.12
C ALA A 11 -16.68 1.49 11.84
N ASN A 12 -17.83 1.08 12.38
CA ASN A 12 -18.71 1.96 13.15
C ASN A 12 -18.03 2.45 14.44
N TYR A 13 -17.28 1.59 15.12
CA TYR A 13 -16.49 1.99 16.28
C TYR A 13 -15.51 3.11 15.92
N TRP A 14 -14.75 2.97 14.83
CA TRP A 14 -13.76 3.96 14.42
C TRP A 14 -14.40 5.26 13.91
N LYS A 15 -15.54 5.18 13.22
CA LYS A 15 -16.34 6.37 12.86
C LYS A 15 -16.84 7.12 14.08
N ASN A 16 -17.34 6.40 15.08
CA ASN A 16 -17.83 6.98 16.31
C ASN A 16 -16.70 7.51 17.22
N TYR A 17 -15.47 7.04 17.04
CA TYR A 17 -14.33 7.55 17.79
C TYR A 17 -14.12 9.06 17.61
N LEU A 18 -14.46 9.59 16.44
CA LEU A 18 -14.40 11.03 16.17
C LEU A 18 -15.36 11.85 17.03
N LEU A 19 -16.43 11.25 17.55
CA LEU A 19 -17.34 11.92 18.48
C LEU A 19 -16.68 12.10 19.86
N ILE A 20 -15.74 11.23 20.21
CA ILE A 20 -14.99 11.26 21.47
C ILE A 20 -13.82 12.25 21.37
N ASP A 21 -13.06 12.17 20.27
CA ASP A 21 -11.95 13.10 20.00
C ASP A 21 -12.20 13.92 18.72
N ARG A 22 -12.83 15.06 18.89
CA ARG A 22 -13.17 15.98 17.78
C ARG A 22 -11.92 16.64 17.13
N SER A 23 -10.74 16.48 17.71
CA SER A 23 -9.50 16.95 17.08
C SER A 23 -9.03 16.07 15.93
N ILE A 24 -9.51 14.83 15.87
CA ILE A 24 -9.17 13.87 14.83
C ILE A 24 -10.07 14.10 13.61
N LYS A 25 -9.44 14.23 12.45
CA LYS A 25 -10.11 14.44 11.16
C LYS A 25 -10.72 13.15 10.64
N ALA A 26 -9.98 12.06 10.71
CA ALA A 26 -10.43 10.73 10.32
C ALA A 26 -9.60 9.62 10.99
N CYS A 27 -10.16 8.42 11.01
CA CYS A 27 -9.45 7.18 11.29
C CYS A 27 -8.98 6.55 9.98
N VAL A 28 -7.72 6.12 9.94
CA VAL A 28 -7.07 5.59 8.74
C VAL A 28 -6.56 4.19 9.03
N HIS A 29 -7.08 3.20 8.33
CA HIS A 29 -6.59 1.83 8.46
C HIS A 29 -5.45 1.57 7.47
N LEU A 30 -4.33 1.07 7.98
CA LEU A 30 -3.10 0.75 7.26
C LEU A 30 -2.85 -0.75 7.29
N GLU A 31 -1.96 -1.23 6.42
CA GLU A 31 -1.56 -2.63 6.38
C GLU A 31 -0.70 -3.03 7.58
N GLY A 32 0.17 -2.12 8.03
CA GLY A 32 1.09 -2.32 9.14
C GLY A 32 1.55 -1.03 9.80
N GLU A 33 2.39 -1.16 10.81
CA GLU A 33 2.92 -0.01 11.57
C GLU A 33 3.98 0.76 10.77
N ASP A 34 4.73 0.07 9.93
CA ASP A 34 5.79 0.65 9.11
C ASP A 34 5.23 1.64 8.06
N ASP A 35 3.97 1.47 7.68
CA ASP A 35 3.28 2.34 6.71
C ASP A 35 2.93 3.72 7.27
N ILE A 36 2.88 3.86 8.60
CA ILE A 36 2.44 5.10 9.27
C ILE A 36 3.27 6.29 8.82
N PHE A 37 4.58 6.15 8.75
CA PHE A 37 5.48 7.24 8.38
C PHE A 37 5.17 7.79 6.99
N PHE A 38 5.06 6.90 6.01
CA PHE A 38 4.78 7.28 4.63
C PHE A 38 3.40 7.94 4.49
N TRP A 39 2.35 7.26 4.96
CA TRP A 39 0.98 7.75 4.82
C TRP A 39 0.72 9.02 5.62
N ASN A 40 1.30 9.15 6.82
CA ASN A 40 1.22 10.41 7.56
C ASN A 40 1.86 11.55 6.76
N THR A 41 3.03 11.33 6.18
CA THR A 41 3.70 12.35 5.36
C THR A 41 2.84 12.76 4.17
N MET A 42 2.24 11.80 3.46
CA MET A 42 1.37 12.08 2.31
C MET A 42 0.09 12.81 2.73
N LEU A 43 -0.56 12.35 3.79
CA LEU A 43 -1.78 12.98 4.29
C LEU A 43 -1.52 14.40 4.79
N GLN A 44 -0.42 14.65 5.52
CA GLN A 44 -0.08 16.01 5.94
C GLN A 44 0.19 16.94 4.74
N LYS A 45 0.79 16.43 3.69
CA LYS A 45 1.09 17.22 2.48
C LYS A 45 -0.16 17.60 1.68
N TYR A 46 -1.11 16.68 1.52
CA TYR A 46 -2.23 16.87 0.59
C TYR A 46 -3.58 17.11 1.27
N ASN A 47 -3.73 16.72 2.51
CA ASN A 47 -4.99 16.82 3.27
C ASN A 47 -4.71 17.00 4.77
N ALA A 48 -3.94 18.01 5.12
CA ALA A 48 -3.42 18.24 6.47
C ALA A 48 -4.49 18.10 7.56
N GLY A 49 -4.11 17.47 8.65
CA GLY A 49 -4.99 17.25 9.79
C GLY A 49 -4.43 16.21 10.76
N LYS A 50 -5.13 16.00 11.86
CA LYS A 50 -4.79 14.96 12.82
C LYS A 50 -5.54 13.68 12.45
N TYR A 51 -4.81 12.59 12.28
CA TYR A 51 -5.36 11.28 11.92
C TYR A 51 -5.12 10.26 13.02
N ARG A 52 -6.05 9.32 13.18
CA ARG A 52 -5.89 8.13 14.02
C ARG A 52 -5.53 6.95 13.12
N TYR A 53 -4.31 6.43 13.22
CA TYR A 53 -3.88 5.26 12.47
C TYR A 53 -4.25 3.96 13.19
N ILE A 54 -4.72 3.01 12.40
CA ILE A 54 -5.14 1.68 12.83
C ILE A 54 -4.35 0.70 11.97
N THR A 55 -3.55 -0.16 12.58
CA THR A 55 -2.63 -1.06 11.90
C THR A 55 -3.00 -2.53 12.07
N TYR A 56 -4.17 -2.80 12.59
CA TYR A 56 -4.72 -4.14 12.76
C TYR A 56 -6.24 -4.12 12.77
N SER A 57 -6.85 -5.26 12.46
CA SER A 57 -8.27 -5.51 12.68
C SER A 57 -8.47 -6.81 13.45
N LYS A 58 -9.62 -6.98 14.09
CA LYS A 58 -9.94 -8.21 14.81
C LYS A 58 -10.65 -9.20 13.90
N SER A 59 -10.19 -10.43 13.89
CA SER A 59 -10.87 -11.57 13.26
C SER A 59 -11.98 -12.11 14.16
N LYS A 60 -12.78 -13.07 13.64
CA LYS A 60 -13.80 -13.80 14.43
C LYS A 60 -13.26 -14.48 15.70
N LYS A 61 -11.99 -14.82 15.72
CA LYS A 61 -11.33 -15.45 16.87
C LYS A 61 -10.68 -14.42 17.80
N GLU A 62 -11.02 -13.14 17.63
CA GLU A 62 -10.42 -12.00 18.32
C GLU A 62 -8.91 -11.85 18.12
N ASN A 63 -8.32 -12.63 17.22
CA ASN A 63 -6.92 -12.50 16.87
C ASN A 63 -6.74 -11.22 16.03
N GLU A 64 -5.69 -10.49 16.32
CA GLU A 64 -5.26 -9.37 15.48
C GLU A 64 -4.79 -9.89 14.13
N THR A 65 -5.26 -9.25 13.07
CA THR A 65 -4.89 -9.54 11.69
C THR A 65 -4.45 -8.25 11.00
N ARG A 66 -3.48 -8.37 10.10
CA ARG A 66 -2.85 -7.24 9.40
C ARG A 66 -2.76 -7.54 7.90
N GLY A 67 -2.32 -6.53 7.15
CA GLY A 67 -2.06 -6.63 5.71
C GLY A 67 -3.23 -6.17 4.84
N CYS A 68 -2.95 -6.05 3.55
CA CYS A 68 -3.85 -5.49 2.54
C CYS A 68 -5.23 -6.16 2.52
N GLU A 69 -5.29 -7.48 2.54
CA GLU A 69 -6.55 -8.23 2.53
C GLU A 69 -7.47 -7.89 3.72
N GLN A 70 -6.88 -7.54 4.87
CA GLN A 70 -7.66 -7.10 6.03
C GLN A 70 -8.22 -5.68 5.82
N CYS A 71 -7.42 -4.79 5.25
CA CYS A 71 -7.87 -3.45 4.89
C CYS A 71 -9.04 -3.51 3.90
N LEU A 72 -8.93 -4.33 2.86
CA LEU A 72 -9.94 -4.47 1.81
C LEU A 72 -11.27 -5.04 2.31
N ARG A 73 -11.30 -5.75 3.43
CA ARG A 73 -12.57 -6.21 4.03
C ARG A 73 -13.44 -5.08 4.55
N PHE A 74 -12.88 -3.90 4.74
CA PHE A 74 -13.63 -2.71 5.13
C PHE A 74 -14.27 -1.95 3.96
N LEU A 75 -14.00 -2.31 2.70
CA LEU A 75 -14.50 -1.60 1.51
C LEU A 75 -15.98 -1.20 1.60
N PRO A 76 -16.93 -2.09 2.00
CA PRO A 76 -18.34 -1.72 2.07
C PRO A 76 -18.69 -0.72 3.17
N PHE A 77 -17.74 -0.43 4.06
CA PHE A 77 -17.97 0.37 5.27
C PHE A 77 -17.13 1.63 5.32
N LEU A 78 -16.37 1.93 4.27
CA LEU A 78 -15.51 3.11 4.21
C LEU A 78 -16.33 4.41 4.09
N SER A 79 -15.69 5.52 4.45
CA SER A 79 -16.25 6.87 4.37
C SER A 79 -15.14 7.90 4.47
N GLU A 80 -15.46 9.19 4.30
CA GLU A 80 -14.51 10.29 4.52
C GLU A 80 -13.86 10.30 5.91
N THR A 81 -14.56 9.77 6.92
CA THR A 81 -14.10 9.73 8.31
C THR A 81 -13.47 8.40 8.73
N PHE A 82 -13.58 7.39 7.90
CA PHE A 82 -12.91 6.10 8.06
C PHE A 82 -12.55 5.55 6.69
N PHE A 83 -11.28 5.59 6.34
CA PHE A 83 -10.77 5.14 5.04
C PHE A 83 -9.51 4.28 5.19
N ILE A 84 -9.09 3.65 4.11
CA ILE A 84 -7.90 2.80 4.10
C ILE A 84 -6.82 3.40 3.21
N CYS A 85 -5.56 3.15 3.59
CA CYS A 85 -4.40 3.43 2.76
C CYS A 85 -3.59 2.14 2.63
N ILE A 86 -3.30 1.74 1.40
CA ILE A 86 -2.69 0.46 1.08
C ILE A 86 -1.60 0.60 0.03
N ASP A 87 -0.74 -0.38 -0.05
CA ASP A 87 0.13 -0.55 -1.20
C ASP A 87 -0.66 -1.03 -2.41
N SER A 88 -0.29 -0.52 -3.56
CA SER A 88 -0.98 -0.88 -4.79
C SER A 88 -0.77 -2.34 -5.17
N ASP A 89 0.40 -2.91 -4.85
CA ASP A 89 0.89 -4.09 -5.54
C ASP A 89 0.81 -3.86 -7.07
N TYR A 90 -0.13 -4.49 -7.74
CA TYR A 90 -0.41 -4.22 -9.15
C TYR A 90 -1.80 -3.62 -9.39
N ARG A 91 -2.57 -3.32 -8.32
CA ARG A 91 -3.99 -2.91 -8.42
C ARG A 91 -4.18 -1.63 -9.20
N TYR A 92 -3.29 -0.65 -8.99
CA TYR A 92 -3.31 0.60 -9.73
C TYR A 92 -3.04 0.38 -11.23
N LEU A 93 -2.03 -0.40 -11.57
CA LEU A 93 -1.68 -0.72 -12.96
C LEU A 93 -2.76 -1.55 -13.65
N LEU A 94 -3.41 -2.45 -12.92
CA LEU A 94 -4.49 -3.29 -13.42
C LEU A 94 -5.85 -2.58 -13.44
N GLN A 95 -5.92 -1.36 -12.92
CA GLN A 95 -7.15 -0.58 -12.79
C GLN A 95 -8.26 -1.39 -12.10
N GLN A 96 -7.90 -1.99 -10.96
CA GLN A 96 -8.85 -2.80 -10.21
C GLN A 96 -10.04 -1.94 -9.77
N PRO A 97 -11.29 -2.36 -10.05
CA PRO A 97 -12.46 -1.58 -9.68
C PRO A 97 -12.60 -1.41 -8.18
N ASP A 98 -13.23 -0.31 -7.76
CA ASP A 98 -13.52 0.04 -6.37
C ASP A 98 -12.28 0.27 -5.48
N ILE A 99 -11.07 0.27 -6.05
CA ILE A 99 -9.81 0.55 -5.35
C ILE A 99 -9.29 1.92 -5.78
N ASP A 100 -9.97 2.96 -5.35
CA ASP A 100 -9.67 4.35 -5.67
C ASP A 100 -10.16 5.34 -4.59
N ALA A 101 -9.80 6.60 -4.75
CA ALA A 101 -10.17 7.65 -3.79
C ALA A 101 -11.68 7.91 -3.70
N GLN A 102 -12.46 7.60 -4.75
CA GLN A 102 -13.93 7.76 -4.71
C GLN A 102 -14.57 6.74 -3.78
N HIS A 103 -13.93 5.57 -3.66
CA HIS A 103 -14.32 4.50 -2.74
C HIS A 103 -13.59 4.57 -1.40
N HIS A 104 -12.97 5.73 -1.08
CA HIS A 104 -12.22 5.94 0.17
C HIS A 104 -11.03 4.99 0.36
N VAL A 105 -10.41 4.58 -0.74
CA VAL A 105 -9.18 3.81 -0.78
C VAL A 105 -8.07 4.68 -1.36
N LEU A 106 -7.07 4.99 -0.55
CA LEU A 106 -5.84 5.60 -1.03
C LEU A 106 -4.82 4.49 -1.27
N GLN A 107 -4.25 4.45 -2.45
CA GLN A 107 -3.23 3.47 -2.80
C GLN A 107 -2.00 4.15 -3.39
N THR A 108 -0.84 3.49 -3.26
CA THR A 108 0.34 3.91 -3.99
C THR A 108 0.10 3.70 -5.50
N TYR A 109 0.70 4.53 -6.36
CA TYR A 109 0.66 4.29 -7.82
C TYR A 109 1.86 3.46 -8.29
N THR A 110 2.81 3.19 -7.40
CA THR A 110 3.90 2.22 -7.55
C THR A 110 3.50 0.91 -6.87
N TYR A 111 4.33 -0.14 -6.96
CA TYR A 111 4.05 -1.42 -6.32
C TYR A 111 3.82 -1.27 -4.81
N SER A 112 4.74 -0.59 -4.13
CA SER A 112 4.65 -0.31 -2.69
C SER A 112 5.14 1.10 -2.36
N TRP A 113 4.97 1.54 -1.13
CA TRP A 113 5.41 2.86 -0.68
C TRP A 113 6.93 3.01 -0.70
N GLU A 114 7.70 1.94 -0.50
CA GLU A 114 9.16 1.98 -0.56
C GLU A 114 9.67 2.38 -1.94
N ASN A 115 8.93 2.05 -2.99
CA ASN A 115 9.29 2.44 -4.35
C ASN A 115 9.36 3.95 -4.55
N HIS A 116 8.64 4.74 -3.74
CA HIS A 116 8.74 6.20 -3.77
C HIS A 116 10.09 6.72 -3.29
N PHE A 117 10.78 5.94 -2.43
CA PHE A 117 12.14 6.25 -1.97
C PHE A 117 13.22 5.69 -2.89
N CYS A 118 12.85 4.77 -3.78
CA CYS A 118 13.74 4.21 -4.79
C CYS A 118 13.89 5.09 -6.04
N GLU A 119 13.29 6.28 -6.05
CA GLU A 119 13.54 7.26 -7.08
C GLU A 119 15.02 7.65 -7.10
N LYS A 120 15.57 7.75 -8.30
CA LYS A 120 16.97 8.04 -8.58
C LYS A 120 17.61 9.08 -7.68
N GLN A 121 17.02 10.27 -7.63
CA GLN A 121 17.59 11.42 -6.92
C GLN A 121 17.59 11.17 -5.40
N THR A 122 16.56 10.52 -4.91
CA THR A 122 16.42 10.17 -3.50
C THR A 122 17.46 9.13 -3.10
N LEU A 123 17.67 8.08 -3.90
CA LEU A 123 18.70 7.07 -3.64
C LEU A 123 20.10 7.66 -3.66
N GLU A 124 20.44 8.47 -4.67
CA GLU A 124 21.75 9.11 -4.73
C GLU A 124 22.00 10.05 -3.55
N ASN A 125 21.00 10.80 -3.12
CA ASN A 125 21.10 11.69 -1.97
C ASN A 125 21.25 10.91 -0.66
N ASN A 126 20.49 9.85 -0.48
CA ASN A 126 20.56 8.99 0.71
C ASN A 126 21.94 8.32 0.81
N CYS A 127 22.49 7.83 -0.30
CA CYS A 127 23.83 7.25 -0.30
C CYS A 127 24.92 8.27 0.04
N LYS A 128 24.81 9.50 -0.46
CA LYS A 128 25.73 10.58 -0.10
C LYS A 128 25.63 10.96 1.37
N THR A 129 24.42 11.05 1.91
CA THR A 129 24.16 11.39 3.31
C THR A 129 24.65 10.29 4.27
N ALA A 130 24.54 9.03 3.85
CA ALA A 130 25.03 7.89 4.65
C ALA A 130 26.56 7.66 4.56
N GLU A 131 27.27 8.59 3.88
CA GLU A 131 28.74 8.47 3.63
C GLU A 131 29.13 7.12 2.98
N LEU A 132 28.20 6.46 2.33
CA LEU A 132 28.48 5.24 1.60
C LEU A 132 29.34 5.60 0.38
N LYS A 133 30.65 5.38 0.49
CA LYS A 133 31.61 5.48 -0.60
C LYS A 133 31.37 4.31 -1.56
N SER A 134 30.30 4.37 -2.29
CA SER A 134 29.96 3.39 -3.30
C SER A 134 30.18 4.01 -4.67
N ASP A 135 31.07 3.41 -5.45
CA ASP A 135 31.19 3.68 -6.89
C ASP A 135 30.00 3.13 -7.68
N PHE A 136 28.98 2.64 -6.99
CA PHE A 136 27.79 2.06 -7.57
C PHE A 136 26.93 3.15 -8.23
N LYS A 137 26.73 2.99 -9.53
CA LYS A 137 25.95 3.91 -10.35
C LYS A 137 24.49 3.48 -10.38
N PHE A 138 23.70 3.92 -9.40
CA PHE A 138 22.29 3.57 -9.29
C PHE A 138 21.49 3.81 -10.57
N LEU A 139 21.77 4.87 -11.30
CA LEU A 139 21.11 5.17 -12.57
C LEU A 139 21.32 4.11 -13.65
N SER A 140 22.59 3.75 -13.86
CA SER A 140 22.91 2.74 -14.85
C SER A 140 22.28 1.42 -14.46
N PHE A 141 22.38 1.07 -13.17
CA PHE A 141 21.75 -0.14 -12.63
C PHE A 141 20.23 -0.13 -12.84
N LEU A 142 19.52 0.92 -12.42
CA LEU A 142 18.06 0.99 -12.56
C LEU A 142 17.63 0.95 -14.03
N SER A 143 18.40 1.61 -14.92
CA SER A 143 18.12 1.56 -16.36
C SER A 143 18.28 0.15 -16.90
N GLU A 144 19.39 -0.51 -16.62
CA GLU A 144 19.67 -1.87 -17.09
C GLU A 144 18.67 -2.87 -16.49
N PHE A 145 18.42 -2.79 -15.19
CA PHE A 145 17.45 -3.62 -14.51
C PHE A 145 16.05 -3.46 -15.11
N SER A 146 15.62 -2.22 -15.37
CA SER A 146 14.32 -1.94 -15.97
C SER A 146 14.18 -2.57 -17.36
N HIS A 147 15.24 -2.55 -18.17
CA HIS A 147 15.22 -3.21 -19.47
C HIS A 147 15.07 -4.73 -19.37
N ILE A 148 15.74 -5.34 -18.38
CA ILE A 148 15.68 -6.79 -18.17
C ILE A 148 14.29 -7.22 -17.69
N VAL A 149 13.70 -6.49 -16.74
CA VAL A 149 12.43 -6.89 -16.11
C VAL A 149 11.20 -6.45 -16.86
N TYR A 150 11.32 -5.53 -17.82
CA TYR A 150 10.17 -4.89 -18.48
C TYR A 150 9.23 -5.90 -19.15
N ILE A 151 9.76 -6.74 -20.02
CA ILE A 151 8.95 -7.73 -20.75
C ILE A 151 8.37 -8.80 -19.81
N PRO A 152 9.15 -9.42 -18.91
CA PRO A 152 8.61 -10.33 -17.90
C PRO A 152 7.50 -9.70 -17.05
N LEU A 153 7.64 -8.44 -16.65
CA LEU A 153 6.62 -7.71 -15.90
C LEU A 153 5.33 -7.53 -16.71
N LEU A 154 5.44 -7.18 -18.00
CA LEU A 154 4.26 -7.06 -18.86
C LEU A 154 3.52 -8.39 -19.01
N ILE A 155 4.24 -9.50 -19.16
CA ILE A 155 3.65 -10.84 -19.23
C ILE A 155 2.93 -11.15 -17.91
N LEU A 156 3.57 -10.88 -16.76
CA LEU A 156 2.95 -11.06 -15.45
C LEU A 156 1.66 -10.24 -15.29
N LEU A 157 1.68 -8.97 -15.68
CA LEU A 157 0.50 -8.09 -15.61
C LEU A 157 -0.60 -8.58 -16.55
N HIS A 158 -0.25 -9.04 -17.75
CA HIS A 158 -1.19 -9.63 -18.69
C HIS A 158 -1.84 -10.89 -18.09
N SER A 159 -1.05 -11.80 -17.54
CA SER A 159 -1.54 -13.01 -16.86
C SER A 159 -2.48 -12.70 -15.69
N LYS A 160 -2.14 -11.70 -14.89
CA LYS A 160 -3.01 -11.23 -13.79
C LYS A 160 -4.34 -10.64 -14.31
N ARG A 161 -4.31 -9.91 -15.42
CA ARG A 161 -5.49 -9.27 -16.00
C ARG A 161 -6.42 -10.25 -16.72
N SER A 162 -5.86 -11.18 -17.47
CA SER A 162 -6.63 -12.18 -18.25
C SER A 162 -7.05 -13.38 -17.41
N ASN A 163 -6.59 -13.46 -16.16
CA ASN A 163 -6.72 -14.66 -15.33
C ASN A 163 -6.12 -15.92 -16.00
N ASP A 164 -5.20 -15.71 -16.93
CA ASP A 164 -4.46 -16.74 -17.61
C ASP A 164 -3.13 -16.96 -16.89
N LYS A 165 -2.78 -18.22 -16.63
CA LYS A 165 -1.61 -18.56 -15.81
C LYS A 165 -0.37 -18.78 -16.69
N GLU A 166 -0.05 -17.84 -17.58
CA GLU A 166 1.18 -17.91 -18.39
C GLU A 166 2.43 -17.81 -17.52
N ILE A 167 2.39 -16.94 -16.50
CA ILE A 167 3.48 -16.78 -15.55
C ILE A 167 2.92 -16.49 -14.16
N ALA A 168 3.37 -17.20 -13.15
CA ALA A 168 3.03 -16.89 -11.76
C ALA A 168 4.03 -15.89 -11.18
N GLU A 169 3.58 -15.06 -10.24
CA GLU A 169 4.43 -14.10 -9.53
C GLU A 169 5.65 -14.76 -8.87
N LYS A 170 5.48 -15.98 -8.36
CA LYS A 170 6.58 -16.78 -7.83
C LYS A 170 7.65 -17.10 -8.87
N GLU A 171 7.27 -17.36 -10.12
CA GLU A 171 8.18 -17.65 -11.22
C GLU A 171 8.90 -16.36 -11.66
N PHE A 172 8.17 -15.25 -11.73
CA PHE A 172 8.77 -13.94 -11.98
C PHE A 172 9.82 -13.59 -10.92
N ASN A 173 9.48 -13.73 -9.64
CA ASN A 173 10.39 -13.47 -8.54
C ASN A 173 11.59 -14.42 -8.50
N ALA A 174 11.44 -15.65 -9.00
CA ALA A 174 12.56 -16.60 -9.11
C ALA A 174 13.59 -16.24 -10.20
N CYS A 175 13.20 -15.40 -11.15
CA CYS A 175 14.12 -14.86 -12.17
C CYS A 175 14.97 -13.70 -11.66
N LEU A 176 14.61 -13.11 -10.51
CA LEU A 176 15.36 -12.02 -9.89
C LEU A 176 16.55 -12.58 -9.09
N PRO A 177 17.69 -11.87 -9.04
CA PRO A 177 18.82 -12.27 -8.20
C PRO A 177 18.38 -12.41 -6.74
N LYS A 178 18.68 -13.55 -6.13
CA LYS A 178 18.48 -13.70 -4.69
C LYS A 178 19.57 -12.91 -3.97
N GLN A 179 19.14 -12.10 -3.03
CA GLN A 179 20.04 -11.43 -2.09
C GLN A 179 20.72 -12.44 -1.18
#